data_8ca931bbca47808d145f99eab0c8d772
#
_entry.id   8ca931bbca47808d145f99eab0c8d772
#
_cell.length_a   1.000
_cell.length_b   1.000
_cell.length_c   1.000
_cell.angle_alpha   90.00
_cell.angle_beta   90.00
_cell.angle_gamma   90.00
#
_symmetry.space_group_name_H-M   'P 1'
#
loop_
_entity.id
_entity.type
_entity.pdbx_description
1 polymer ?
#
loop_
_entity_poly.entity_id
_entity_poly.type
_entity_poly.pdbx_seq_one_letter_code
_entity_poly.pdbx_strand_id
1 'polypeptide(L)'
;MIIPVTRDPMDAAMFDIDDTLIDSRTGQVIQDVYRIYKDIQSKGYKMIIITARPGYPDNVTWTQNQLKDINITYNELIFTPPQSKATYKRDSNYKYIISVGDMDTDLSDSKYSIKVSNGSRTHDM
;
A
#
# COMPACT_ATOMS: atom_id res chain seq x y z
N MET A 1 -9.84 -1.41 -14.13
CA MET A 1 -10.33 -2.41 -13.14
C MET A 1 -11.37 -1.77 -12.25
N ILE A 2 -12.48 -2.43 -12.07
CA ILE A 2 -13.54 -1.96 -11.17
C ILE A 2 -13.48 -2.78 -9.90
N ILE A 3 -13.26 -2.11 -8.77
CA ILE A 3 -13.22 -2.76 -7.47
C ILE A 3 -14.61 -2.66 -6.84
N PRO A 4 -15.23 -3.80 -6.52
CA PRO A 4 -16.57 -3.77 -5.93
C PRO A 4 -16.54 -3.30 -4.47
N VAL A 5 -17.68 -2.84 -3.98
CA VAL A 5 -17.88 -2.60 -2.55
C VAL A 5 -17.73 -3.94 -1.83
N THR A 6 -16.99 -3.93 -0.72
CA THR A 6 -16.79 -5.17 0.03
C THR A 6 -18.05 -5.59 0.79
N ARG A 7 -18.20 -6.90 0.97
CA ARG A 7 -19.28 -7.49 1.77
C ARG A 7 -18.76 -8.30 2.94
N ASP A 8 -17.45 -8.48 3.00
CA ASP A 8 -16.81 -9.27 4.06
C ASP A 8 -15.93 -8.33 4.88
N PRO A 9 -16.09 -8.30 6.22
CA PRO A 9 -15.28 -7.41 7.04
C PRO A 9 -13.79 -7.73 7.02
N MET A 10 -13.41 -8.91 6.52
CA MET A 10 -12.00 -9.28 6.40
C MET A 10 -11.41 -8.97 5.03
N ASP A 11 -12.20 -8.42 4.11
CA ASP A 11 -11.67 -8.00 2.81
C ASP A 11 -10.71 -6.82 3.00
N ALA A 12 -9.53 -6.95 2.45
CA ALA A 12 -8.46 -5.99 2.65
C ALA A 12 -7.82 -5.59 1.33
N ALA A 13 -7.23 -4.40 1.35
CA ALA A 13 -6.36 -3.91 0.30
C ALA A 13 -4.99 -3.65 0.90
N MET A 14 -3.95 -4.08 0.21
CA MET A 14 -2.56 -3.84 0.60
C MET A 14 -1.96 -2.76 -0.26
N PHE A 15 -1.28 -1.80 0.37
CA PHE A 15 -0.52 -0.77 -0.31
C PHE A 15 0.89 -0.71 0.22
N ASP A 16 1.85 -0.56 -0.69
CA ASP A 16 3.22 -0.17 -0.35
C ASP A 16 3.29 1.36 -0.20
N ILE A 17 4.37 1.88 0.36
CA ILE A 17 4.55 3.32 0.54
C ILE A 17 5.45 3.90 -0.53
N ASP A 18 6.75 3.54 -0.50
CA ASP A 18 7.75 4.21 -1.35
C ASP A 18 7.55 3.86 -2.81
N ASP A 19 7.48 4.91 -3.63
CA ASP A 19 7.23 4.84 -5.08
C ASP A 19 5.88 4.20 -5.43
N THR A 20 4.97 4.18 -4.46
CA THR A 20 3.58 3.77 -4.61
C THR A 20 2.66 4.90 -4.15
N LEU A 21 2.56 5.14 -2.84
CA LEU A 21 1.81 6.26 -2.29
C LEU A 21 2.62 7.55 -2.27
N ILE A 22 3.93 7.42 -2.07
CA ILE A 22 4.85 8.56 -1.91
C ILE A 22 6.02 8.36 -2.86
N ASP A 23 6.34 9.41 -3.62
CA ASP A 23 7.54 9.42 -4.45
C ASP A 23 8.76 9.52 -3.52
N SER A 24 9.61 8.50 -3.54
CA SER A 24 10.76 8.44 -2.64
C SER A 24 11.81 9.51 -2.92
N ARG A 25 11.80 10.08 -4.13
CA ARG A 25 12.76 11.14 -4.51
C ARG A 25 12.35 12.51 -4.00
N THR A 26 11.06 12.77 -3.85
CA THR A 26 10.53 14.10 -3.53
C THR A 26 9.78 14.14 -2.20
N GLY A 27 9.34 13.00 -1.69
CA GLY A 27 8.47 12.94 -0.52
C GLY A 27 7.04 13.35 -0.79
N GLN A 28 6.69 13.61 -2.04
CA GLN A 28 5.34 14.04 -2.40
C GLN A 28 4.45 12.84 -2.66
N VAL A 29 3.16 13.03 -2.40
CA VAL A 29 2.16 11.98 -2.66
C VAL A 29 2.01 11.76 -4.17
N ILE A 30 1.87 10.49 -4.55
CA ILE A 30 1.58 10.12 -5.94
C ILE A 30 0.07 10.17 -6.10
N GLN A 31 -0.41 11.23 -6.78
CA GLN A 31 -1.84 11.57 -6.79
C GLN A 31 -2.74 10.46 -7.35
N ASP A 32 -2.31 9.78 -8.39
CA ASP A 32 -3.12 8.71 -8.99
C ASP A 32 -3.34 7.56 -8.01
N VAL A 33 -2.30 7.19 -7.27
CA VAL A 33 -2.40 6.11 -6.27
C VAL A 33 -3.19 6.59 -5.06
N TYR A 34 -3.02 7.86 -4.68
CA TYR A 34 -3.79 8.45 -3.59
C TYR A 34 -5.30 8.35 -3.85
N ARG A 35 -5.71 8.66 -5.08
CA ARG A 35 -7.12 8.55 -5.48
C ARG A 35 -7.61 7.12 -5.43
N ILE A 36 -6.78 6.17 -5.88
CA ILE A 36 -7.10 4.74 -5.81
C ILE A 36 -7.27 4.31 -4.35
N TYR A 37 -6.35 4.75 -3.48
CA TYR A 37 -6.41 4.44 -2.05
C TYR A 37 -7.73 4.91 -1.43
N LYS A 38 -8.07 6.19 -1.67
CA LYS A 38 -9.29 6.76 -1.11
C LYS A 38 -10.54 6.10 -1.67
N ASP A 39 -10.55 5.74 -2.94
CA ASP A 39 -11.67 5.04 -3.55
C ASP A 39 -11.89 3.66 -2.92
N ILE A 40 -10.82 2.88 -2.79
CA ILE A 40 -10.87 1.55 -2.20
C ILE A 40 -11.31 1.65 -0.73
N GLN A 41 -10.75 2.62 0.01
CA GLN A 41 -11.14 2.83 1.40
C GLN A 41 -12.63 3.14 1.53
N SER A 42 -13.15 3.96 0.63
CA SER A 42 -14.58 4.34 0.66
C SER A 42 -15.51 3.16 0.40
N LYS A 43 -14.98 2.08 -0.17
CA LYS A 43 -15.73 0.86 -0.47
C LYS A 43 -15.73 -0.15 0.67
N GLY A 44 -15.15 0.21 1.81
CA GLY A 44 -15.22 -0.59 3.04
C GLY A 44 -14.08 -1.55 3.27
N TYR A 45 -13.06 -1.55 2.43
CA TYR A 45 -11.91 -2.44 2.60
C TYR A 45 -11.09 -2.05 3.82
N LYS A 46 -10.53 -3.06 4.50
CA LYS A 46 -9.48 -2.83 5.49
C LYS A 46 -8.23 -2.39 4.75
N MET A 47 -7.66 -1.28 5.15
CA MET A 47 -6.49 -0.70 4.50
C MET A 47 -5.25 -1.12 5.25
N ILE A 48 -4.42 -1.95 4.62
CA ILE A 48 -3.22 -2.51 5.22
C ILE A 48 -2.02 -1.97 4.45
N ILE A 49 -1.17 -1.21 5.12
CA ILE A 49 0.05 -0.69 4.51
C ILE A 49 1.20 -1.58 4.96
N ILE A 50 1.91 -2.16 4.00
CA ILE A 50 3.07 -3.01 4.27
C ILE A 50 4.28 -2.38 3.59
N THR A 51 5.25 -1.96 4.38
CA THR A 51 6.42 -1.25 3.88
C THR A 51 7.71 -1.98 4.21
N ALA A 52 8.69 -1.88 3.30
CA ALA A 52 10.04 -2.39 3.53
C ALA A 52 10.92 -1.40 4.29
N ARG A 53 10.40 -0.26 4.70
CA ARG A 53 11.16 0.68 5.54
C ARG A 53 11.58 -0.01 6.83
N PRO A 54 12.76 0.35 7.38
CA PRO A 54 13.19 -0.21 8.67
C PRO A 54 12.19 0.11 9.79
N GLY A 55 11.97 -0.86 10.67
CA GLY A 55 11.00 -0.75 11.76
C GLY A 55 11.57 -0.21 13.06
N TYR A 56 12.61 0.62 13.02
CA TYR A 56 13.12 1.26 14.23
C TYR A 56 12.10 2.25 14.77
N PRO A 57 12.03 2.44 16.11
CA PRO A 57 11.00 3.32 16.70
C PRO A 57 10.93 4.71 16.08
N ASP A 58 12.08 5.36 15.86
CA ASP A 58 12.10 6.70 15.27
C ASP A 58 11.57 6.69 13.84
N ASN A 59 11.91 5.65 13.09
CA ASN A 59 11.47 5.53 11.70
C ASN A 59 9.98 5.21 11.61
N VAL A 60 9.47 4.42 12.53
CA VAL A 60 8.03 4.14 12.62
C VAL A 60 7.27 5.44 12.88
N THR A 61 7.71 6.22 13.86
CA THR A 61 7.08 7.51 14.18
C THR A 61 7.13 8.46 12.99
N TRP A 62 8.27 8.55 12.32
CA TRP A 62 8.43 9.42 11.16
C TRP A 62 7.47 9.00 10.03
N THR A 63 7.36 7.69 9.79
CA THR A 63 6.47 7.16 8.77
C THR A 63 5.00 7.44 9.10
N GLN A 64 4.62 7.23 10.35
CA GLN A 64 3.26 7.53 10.81
C GLN A 64 2.91 9.00 10.59
N ASN A 65 3.83 9.90 10.94
CA ASN A 65 3.63 11.34 10.76
C ASN A 65 3.53 11.71 9.28
N GLN A 66 4.35 11.10 8.44
CA GLN A 66 4.32 11.35 7.01
C GLN A 66 2.97 10.97 6.41
N LEU A 67 2.46 9.80 6.77
CA LEU A 67 1.15 9.34 6.30
C LEU A 67 0.02 10.24 6.80
N LYS A 68 0.11 10.68 8.04
CA LYS A 68 -0.85 11.62 8.61
C LYS A 68 -0.86 12.95 7.86
N ASP A 69 0.33 13.45 7.52
CA ASP A 69 0.47 14.73 6.83
C ASP A 69 -0.14 14.72 5.43
N ILE A 70 -0.20 13.57 4.79
CA ILE A 70 -0.86 13.42 3.48
C ILE A 70 -2.29 12.90 3.61
N ASN A 71 -2.83 12.90 4.83
CA ASN A 71 -4.21 12.51 5.11
C ASN A 71 -4.52 11.06 4.71
N ILE A 72 -3.59 10.16 5.01
CA ILE A 72 -3.78 8.70 4.82
C ILE A 72 -4.04 8.09 6.19
N THR A 73 -5.21 7.47 6.33
CA THR A 73 -5.54 6.64 7.48
C THR A 73 -5.53 5.17 7.05
N TYR A 74 -5.28 4.27 7.99
CA TYR A 74 -5.13 2.85 7.70
C TYR A 74 -5.59 2.03 8.91
N ASN A 75 -5.83 0.74 8.68
CA ASN A 75 -6.17 -0.19 9.76
C ASN A 75 -4.91 -0.78 10.37
N GLU A 76 -3.89 -1.07 9.54
CA GLU A 76 -2.61 -1.58 10.04
C GLU A 76 -1.46 -1.01 9.19
N LEU A 77 -0.33 -0.80 9.86
CA LEU A 77 0.91 -0.36 9.23
C LEU A 77 2.00 -1.36 9.65
N ILE A 78 2.55 -2.09 8.67
CA ILE A 78 3.45 -3.21 8.90
C ILE A 78 4.81 -2.89 8.29
N PHE A 79 5.87 -3.08 9.07
CA PHE A 79 7.26 -2.92 8.64
C PHE A 79 7.87 -4.29 8.49
N THR A 80 8.21 -4.69 7.25
CA THR A 80 8.77 -6.01 6.99
C THR A 80 9.63 -5.97 5.73
N PRO A 81 10.70 -6.79 5.63
CA PRO A 81 11.50 -6.85 4.42
C PRO A 81 10.64 -7.22 3.20
N PRO A 82 11.06 -6.80 1.98
CA PRO A 82 10.26 -7.04 0.78
C PRO A 82 9.91 -8.51 0.57
N GLN A 83 10.86 -9.40 0.78
CA GLN A 83 10.66 -10.84 0.57
C GLN A 83 9.71 -11.47 1.58
N SER A 84 9.39 -10.78 2.67
CA SER A 84 8.49 -11.29 3.71
C SER A 84 7.06 -10.77 3.58
N LYS A 85 6.80 -9.89 2.62
CA LYS A 85 5.45 -9.31 2.45
C LYS A 85 4.41 -10.38 2.12
N ALA A 86 4.74 -11.31 1.23
CA ALA A 86 3.84 -12.42 0.88
C ALA A 86 3.53 -13.30 2.09
N THR A 87 4.55 -13.63 2.88
CA THR A 87 4.38 -14.44 4.08
C THR A 87 3.47 -13.76 5.07
N TYR A 88 3.65 -12.45 5.28
CA TYR A 88 2.77 -11.69 6.16
C TYR A 88 1.32 -11.79 5.72
N LYS A 89 1.06 -11.60 4.41
CA LYS A 89 -0.30 -11.67 3.89
C LYS A 89 -0.91 -13.05 4.10
N ARG A 90 -0.16 -14.12 3.82
CA ARG A 90 -0.65 -15.50 3.97
C ARG A 90 -0.95 -15.84 5.43
N ASP A 91 -0.16 -15.33 6.36
CA ASP A 91 -0.32 -15.62 7.79
C ASP A 91 -1.38 -14.74 8.46
N SER A 92 -1.85 -13.71 7.75
CA SER A 92 -2.86 -12.79 8.23
C SER A 92 -4.25 -13.40 8.11
N ASN A 93 -5.20 -12.91 8.92
CA ASN A 93 -6.60 -13.32 8.83
C ASN A 93 -7.37 -12.56 7.74
N TYR A 94 -6.75 -11.55 7.13
CA TYR A 94 -7.41 -10.76 6.09
C TYR A 94 -7.45 -11.50 4.77
N LYS A 95 -8.49 -11.19 3.99
CA LYS A 95 -8.58 -11.61 2.58
C LYS A 95 -8.07 -10.46 1.73
N TYR A 96 -6.88 -10.61 1.17
CA TYR A 96 -6.29 -9.56 0.33
C TYR A 96 -6.91 -9.61 -1.05
N ILE A 97 -7.89 -8.75 -1.28
CA ILE A 97 -8.59 -8.66 -2.56
C ILE A 97 -7.73 -7.93 -3.57
N ILE A 98 -7.03 -6.87 -3.14
CA ILE A 98 -6.18 -6.09 -4.04
C ILE A 98 -4.87 -5.73 -3.35
N SER A 99 -3.79 -5.76 -4.12
CA SER A 99 -2.48 -5.25 -3.70
C SER A 99 -1.98 -4.24 -4.70
N VAL A 100 -1.43 -3.13 -4.20
CA VAL A 100 -0.94 -2.01 -4.99
C VAL A 100 0.50 -1.73 -4.57
N GLY A 101 1.42 -1.77 -5.52
CA GLY A 101 2.83 -1.55 -5.23
C GLY A 101 3.65 -1.40 -6.50
N ASP A 102 4.92 -1.00 -6.35
CA ASP A 102 5.84 -0.81 -7.46
C ASP A 102 6.71 -2.04 -7.72
N MET A 103 6.71 -3.01 -6.83
CA MET A 103 7.53 -4.23 -6.94
C MET A 103 6.65 -5.48 -6.93
N ASP A 104 7.13 -6.53 -7.60
CA ASP A 104 6.38 -7.79 -7.65
C ASP A 104 6.17 -8.40 -6.27
N THR A 105 7.09 -8.16 -5.32
CA THR A 105 6.94 -8.62 -3.94
C THR A 105 5.73 -8.01 -3.24
N ASP A 106 5.22 -6.89 -3.73
CA ASP A 106 4.00 -6.26 -3.17
C ASP A 106 2.73 -6.93 -3.65
N LEU A 107 2.75 -7.58 -4.82
CA LEU A 107 1.56 -7.89 -5.59
C LEU A 107 1.05 -9.32 -5.43
N SER A 108 1.82 -10.18 -4.77
CA SER A 108 1.44 -11.59 -4.60
C SER A 108 0.28 -11.77 -3.62
N ASP A 109 -0.32 -12.96 -3.65
CA ASP A 109 -1.32 -13.40 -2.66
C ASP A 109 -2.55 -12.49 -2.60
N SER A 110 -2.95 -11.94 -3.74
CA SER A 110 -4.12 -11.08 -3.86
C SER A 110 -4.91 -11.47 -5.11
N LYS A 111 -6.22 -11.24 -5.06
CA LYS A 111 -7.08 -11.52 -6.21
C LYS A 111 -6.77 -10.58 -7.37
N TYR A 112 -6.53 -9.31 -7.08
CA TYR A 112 -6.17 -8.29 -8.07
C TYR A 112 -4.88 -7.62 -7.66
N SER A 113 -4.11 -7.15 -8.63
CA SER A 113 -2.89 -6.39 -8.35
C SER A 113 -2.78 -5.21 -9.30
N ILE A 114 -2.27 -4.10 -8.78
CA ILE A 114 -1.97 -2.91 -9.56
C ILE A 114 -0.50 -2.61 -9.36
N LYS A 115 0.29 -2.72 -10.45
CA LYS A 115 1.70 -2.38 -10.41
C LYS A 115 1.87 -0.91 -10.78
N VAL A 116 2.49 -0.17 -9.87
CA VAL A 116 2.74 1.26 -10.06
C VAL A 116 4.08 1.43 -10.75
N SER A 117 4.11 2.19 -11.82
CA SER A 117 5.33 2.42 -12.61
C SER A 117 5.84 3.84 -12.45
N ASN A 118 5.86 4.33 -11.19
CA ASN A 118 6.23 5.71 -10.91
C ASN A 118 7.59 6.10 -11.46
N GLY A 119 8.58 5.20 -11.32
CA GLY A 119 9.93 5.46 -11.81
C GLY A 119 10.02 5.53 -13.32
N SER A 120 9.21 4.77 -14.05
CA SER A 120 9.28 4.71 -15.51
C SER A 120 8.74 5.97 -16.18
N ARG A 121 7.92 6.75 -15.49
CA ARG A 121 7.37 7.97 -16.05
C ARG A 121 8.44 9.01 -16.39
N THR A 122 9.56 8.94 -15.71
CA THR A 122 10.67 9.85 -15.97
C THR A 122 11.47 9.46 -17.20
N HIS A 123 11.28 8.25 -17.69
CA HIS A 123 12.02 7.71 -18.82
C HIS A 123 11.24 7.81 -20.13
N ASP A 124 9.97 8.15 -20.04
CA ASP A 124 9.08 8.23 -21.19
C ASP A 124 9.21 9.55 -21.93
N MET A 125 10.15 10.33 -21.52
CA MET A 125 10.36 11.67 -22.06
C MET A 125 11.19 11.67 -23.32
#